data_0061b32c451d463f37f234f5a98ac454
#
_entry.id   0061b32c451d463f37f234f5a98ac454
#
_cell.length_a   1.000
_cell.length_b   1.000
_cell.length_c   1.000
_cell.angle_alpha   90.00
_cell.angle_beta   90.00
_cell.angle_gamma   90.00
#
_symmetry.space_group_name_H-M   'P 1'
#
loop_
_entity.id
_entity.type
_entity.pdbx_description
1 polymer ?
#
loop_
_entity_poly.entity_id
_entity_poly.type
_entity_poly.pdbx_seq_one_letter_code
_entity_poly.pdbx_strand_id
1 'polypeptide(L)'
;DKMTFQPAAGAHGEFSGLLLIKAYHKSRNDEKRHKIIVPDSAHGTNPASASMVNYDVISVPSSSDGCVDIEALKAVVAKEGENIAGLMLTNPNTVGIFDKNILEITKLIHDVGGLCYYDGANLNAVMGWARPGDMGFDVVHLNLHKTFATPHGGGGPGSGPIGCKAFLQEFLPGYQVVQKDDYFDLVRYEKSYGMVKEFYGHFLVVLKALAYVMTLGKEGISEASANAVLNANYMKQELSDTFNMAYDGICMHEFVMSLEQLKHDYNVSALDVAKAMLDYGIHPPTMYFPLIVHEALMVEPTETEGKAQMDEAIKIYKEIYKTAIENPDIMHEMPLNTVVRRLDEVLAARKPILRYQAE
;
A
#
# COMPACT_ATOMS: atom_id res chain seq x y z
N ASP A 1 2.66 -18.38 8.88
CA ASP A 1 2.38 -19.61 9.63
C ASP A 1 1.01 -19.57 10.32
N LYS A 2 0.63 -18.39 10.84
CA LYS A 2 -0.69 -18.14 11.44
C LYS A 2 -1.25 -16.82 10.94
N MET A 3 -2.60 -16.72 10.92
CA MET A 3 -3.32 -15.53 10.51
C MET A 3 -4.50 -15.25 11.43
N THR A 4 -4.89 -13.98 11.51
CA THR A 4 -6.16 -13.53 12.04
C THR A 4 -6.87 -12.63 11.05
N PHE A 5 -8.20 -12.74 10.96
CA PHE A 5 -9.04 -11.91 10.11
C PHE A 5 -9.77 -10.81 10.91
N GLN A 6 -9.38 -10.62 12.18
CA GLN A 6 -10.06 -9.68 13.07
C GLN A 6 -9.95 -8.21 12.60
N PRO A 7 -8.81 -7.69 12.08
CA PRO A 7 -8.74 -6.31 11.64
C PRO A 7 -9.69 -6.01 10.50
N ALA A 8 -10.37 -4.86 10.58
CA ALA A 8 -11.46 -4.48 9.68
C ALA A 8 -11.01 -3.78 8.38
N ALA A 9 -9.76 -3.31 8.34
CA ALA A 9 -9.21 -2.55 7.21
C ALA A 9 -7.68 -2.58 7.25
N GLY A 10 -7.01 -2.04 6.19
CA GLY A 10 -5.56 -2.00 6.09
C GLY A 10 -4.89 -1.28 7.25
N ALA A 11 -5.26 -0.03 7.50
CA ALA A 11 -4.72 0.74 8.64
C ALA A 11 -4.96 0.06 9.99
N HIS A 12 -6.08 -0.65 10.15
CA HIS A 12 -6.34 -1.46 11.34
C HIS A 12 -5.44 -2.71 11.39
N GLY A 13 -5.08 -3.28 10.22
CA GLY A 13 -4.07 -4.32 10.08
C GLY A 13 -2.68 -3.83 10.48
N GLU A 14 -2.27 -2.64 10.00
CA GLU A 14 -1.02 -2.00 10.40
C GLU A 14 -0.93 -1.84 11.92
N PHE A 15 -1.93 -1.17 12.51
CA PHE A 15 -2.02 -0.99 13.97
C PHE A 15 -1.91 -2.31 14.73
N SER A 16 -2.65 -3.32 14.28
CA SER A 16 -2.69 -4.63 14.92
C SER A 16 -1.36 -5.39 14.78
N GLY A 17 -0.69 -5.28 13.62
CA GLY A 17 0.62 -5.89 13.40
C GLY A 17 1.70 -5.25 14.26
N LEU A 18 1.66 -3.94 14.44
CA LEU A 18 2.57 -3.23 15.34
C LEU A 18 2.31 -3.56 16.82
N LEU A 19 1.05 -3.75 17.22
CA LEU A 19 0.72 -4.27 18.56
C LEU A 19 1.28 -5.68 18.78
N LEU A 20 1.29 -6.53 17.75
CA LEU A 20 1.90 -7.85 17.79
C LEU A 20 3.40 -7.76 18.07
N ILE A 21 4.12 -6.90 17.35
CA ILE A 21 5.55 -6.62 17.56
C ILE A 21 5.78 -6.10 18.99
N LYS A 22 4.94 -5.17 19.44
CA LYS A 22 5.05 -4.60 20.79
C LYS A 22 4.82 -5.64 21.88
N ALA A 23 3.83 -6.51 21.73
CA ALA A 23 3.56 -7.60 22.66
C ALA A 23 4.72 -8.58 22.75
N TYR A 24 5.34 -8.90 21.62
CA TYR A 24 6.54 -9.74 21.55
C TYR A 24 7.71 -9.14 22.35
N HIS A 25 8.08 -7.88 22.09
CA HIS A 25 9.18 -7.22 22.81
C HIS A 25 8.88 -7.08 24.31
N LYS A 26 7.64 -6.70 24.66
CA LYS A 26 7.19 -6.62 26.06
C LYS A 26 7.31 -7.96 26.78
N SER A 27 6.94 -9.08 26.14
CA SER A 27 7.04 -10.42 26.74
C SER A 27 8.48 -10.84 27.06
N ARG A 28 9.45 -10.18 26.47
CA ARG A 28 10.90 -10.40 26.67
C ARG A 28 11.53 -9.39 27.63
N ASN A 29 10.75 -8.49 28.24
CA ASN A 29 11.19 -7.36 29.05
C ASN A 29 12.15 -6.43 28.27
N ASP A 30 11.92 -6.26 26.95
CA ASP A 30 12.76 -5.45 26.05
C ASP A 30 12.01 -4.19 25.60
N GLU A 31 11.48 -3.44 26.57
CA GLU A 31 10.68 -2.23 26.33
C GLU A 31 11.52 -1.03 25.84
N LYS A 32 12.85 -1.14 25.87
CA LYS A 32 13.75 -0.15 25.27
C LYS A 32 13.59 -0.06 23.75
N ARG A 33 13.05 -1.11 23.10
CA ARG A 33 12.73 -1.14 21.67
C ARG A 33 11.45 -0.37 21.40
N HIS A 34 11.61 0.93 21.18
CA HIS A 34 10.50 1.86 20.99
C HIS A 34 10.56 2.59 19.63
N LYS A 35 11.46 2.21 18.72
CA LYS A 35 11.66 2.84 17.42
C LYS A 35 11.29 1.92 16.28
N ILE A 36 10.54 2.44 15.30
CA ILE A 36 10.22 1.78 14.03
C ILE A 36 10.89 2.55 12.90
N ILE A 37 11.58 1.81 12.04
CA ILE A 37 12.16 2.36 10.80
C ILE A 37 11.07 2.31 9.73
N VAL A 38 10.93 3.40 8.96
CA VAL A 38 9.98 3.52 7.85
C VAL A 38 10.70 4.23 6.70
N PRO A 39 10.76 3.65 5.48
CA PRO A 39 11.29 4.35 4.32
C PRO A 39 10.48 5.61 3.98
N ASP A 40 11.11 6.61 3.40
CA ASP A 40 10.47 7.87 2.97
C ASP A 40 9.46 7.67 1.83
N SER A 41 9.59 6.59 1.07
CA SER A 41 8.63 6.16 0.06
C SER A 41 7.39 5.46 0.63
N ALA A 42 7.36 5.14 1.92
CA ALA A 42 6.25 4.41 2.52
C ALA A 42 4.93 5.19 2.46
N HIS A 43 3.82 4.46 2.51
CA HIS A 43 2.50 5.07 2.66
C HIS A 43 2.41 5.86 3.97
N GLY A 44 1.77 7.04 3.92
CA GLY A 44 1.67 7.93 5.09
C GLY A 44 0.97 7.32 6.32
N THR A 45 0.21 6.23 6.15
CA THR A 45 -0.39 5.50 7.27
C THR A 45 0.63 4.71 8.09
N ASN A 46 1.77 4.31 7.51
CA ASN A 46 2.78 3.53 8.24
C ASN A 46 3.37 4.31 9.43
N PRO A 47 3.91 5.53 9.25
CA PRO A 47 4.36 6.32 10.39
C PRO A 47 3.23 6.71 11.34
N ALA A 48 2.01 6.95 10.83
CA ALA A 48 0.85 7.25 11.67
C ALA A 48 0.48 6.06 12.57
N SER A 49 0.44 4.85 12.01
CA SER A 49 0.15 3.62 12.77
C SER A 49 1.23 3.33 13.81
N ALA A 50 2.52 3.57 13.49
CA ALA A 50 3.62 3.46 14.45
C ALA A 50 3.44 4.43 15.63
N SER A 51 3.09 5.68 15.36
CA SER A 51 2.82 6.69 16.40
C SER A 51 1.61 6.31 17.27
N MET A 52 0.55 5.73 16.69
CA MET A 52 -0.63 5.29 17.44
C MET A 52 -0.32 4.21 18.48
N VAL A 53 0.69 3.40 18.27
CA VAL A 53 1.14 2.38 19.25
C VAL A 53 2.28 2.89 20.14
N ASN A 54 2.56 4.19 20.12
CA ASN A 54 3.66 4.85 20.85
C ASN A 54 5.04 4.31 20.46
N TYR A 55 5.29 4.18 19.17
CA TYR A 55 6.63 4.03 18.61
C TYR A 55 7.11 5.36 18.05
N ASP A 56 8.38 5.66 18.23
CA ASP A 56 9.07 6.73 17.52
C ASP A 56 9.42 6.25 16.11
N VAL A 57 9.22 7.11 15.13
CA VAL A 57 9.52 6.80 13.74
C VAL A 57 10.88 7.31 13.33
N ILE A 58 11.69 6.46 12.72
CA ILE A 58 12.93 6.84 12.04
C ILE A 58 12.71 6.70 10.55
N SER A 59 12.78 7.81 9.81
CA SER A 59 12.73 7.77 8.35
C SER A 59 14.11 7.41 7.78
N VAL A 60 14.12 6.52 6.77
CA VAL A 60 15.30 6.19 5.97
C VAL A 60 15.04 6.62 4.53
N PRO A 61 15.98 7.35 3.89
CA PRO A 61 15.79 7.83 2.53
C PRO A 61 15.82 6.70 1.50
N SER A 62 15.22 6.97 0.36
CA SER A 62 15.38 6.18 -0.86
C SER A 62 16.65 6.58 -1.60
N SER A 63 17.30 5.62 -2.26
CA SER A 63 18.41 5.85 -3.19
C SER A 63 17.88 6.34 -4.56
N SER A 64 18.79 6.71 -5.44
CA SER A 64 18.44 7.24 -6.78
C SER A 64 17.71 6.24 -7.68
N ASP A 65 17.79 4.93 -7.37
CA ASP A 65 17.07 3.87 -8.07
C ASP A 65 15.68 3.57 -7.44
N GLY A 66 15.27 4.34 -6.43
CA GLY A 66 13.99 4.19 -5.73
C GLY A 66 13.94 3.07 -4.68
N CYS A 67 15.03 2.33 -4.47
CA CYS A 67 15.17 1.35 -3.40
C CYS A 67 15.51 2.03 -2.07
N VAL A 68 15.47 1.29 -0.97
CA VAL A 68 15.96 1.78 0.33
C VAL A 68 17.47 2.06 0.24
N ASP A 69 17.92 3.22 0.72
CA ASP A 69 19.34 3.51 0.85
C ASP A 69 19.95 2.63 1.94
N ILE A 70 20.69 1.60 1.51
CA ILE A 70 21.31 0.60 2.38
C ILE A 70 22.33 1.22 3.33
N GLU A 71 23.10 2.20 2.87
CA GLU A 71 24.14 2.82 3.72
C GLU A 71 23.50 3.73 4.78
N ALA A 72 22.44 4.44 4.42
CA ALA A 72 21.64 5.19 5.39
C ALA A 72 20.98 4.24 6.41
N LEU A 73 20.44 3.11 5.97
CA LEU A 73 19.88 2.10 6.87
C LEU A 73 20.95 1.52 7.82
N LYS A 74 22.12 1.17 7.32
CA LYS A 74 23.24 0.69 8.15
C LYS A 74 23.65 1.73 9.21
N ALA A 75 23.71 3.00 8.83
CA ALA A 75 24.03 4.09 9.77
C ALA A 75 22.98 4.21 10.88
N VAL A 76 21.69 4.10 10.54
CA VAL A 76 20.60 4.09 11.53
C VAL A 76 20.69 2.88 12.45
N VAL A 77 20.91 1.68 11.90
CA VAL A 77 21.05 0.43 12.66
C VAL A 77 22.25 0.49 13.60
N ALA A 78 23.38 1.02 13.14
CA ALA A 78 24.59 1.16 13.96
C ALA A 78 24.38 2.14 15.15
N LYS A 79 23.60 3.20 14.93
CA LYS A 79 23.33 4.22 15.97
C LYS A 79 22.26 3.79 16.95
N GLU A 80 21.17 3.16 16.48
CA GLU A 80 19.91 2.98 17.22
C GLU A 80 19.60 1.50 17.53
N GLY A 81 20.46 0.57 17.13
CA GLY A 81 20.17 -0.87 17.06
C GLY A 81 19.41 -1.46 18.25
N GLU A 82 19.82 -1.12 19.49
CA GLU A 82 19.13 -1.62 20.69
C GLU A 82 17.73 -1.04 20.91
N ASN A 83 17.43 0.09 20.29
CA ASN A 83 16.14 0.78 20.42
C ASN A 83 15.17 0.41 19.29
N ILE A 84 15.64 -0.27 18.24
CA ILE A 84 14.83 -0.62 17.09
C ILE A 84 13.91 -1.78 17.45
N ALA A 85 12.60 -1.53 17.44
CA ALA A 85 11.56 -2.55 17.57
C ALA A 85 11.33 -3.29 16.25
N GLY A 86 11.45 -2.58 15.12
CA GLY A 86 11.29 -3.17 13.81
C GLY A 86 11.38 -2.19 12.66
N LEU A 87 11.11 -2.72 11.47
CA LEU A 87 11.01 -2.02 10.18
C LEU A 87 9.63 -2.26 9.59
N MET A 88 8.96 -1.21 9.10
CA MET A 88 7.79 -1.32 8.24
C MET A 88 8.20 -1.04 6.79
N LEU A 89 7.92 -1.98 5.90
CA LEU A 89 8.30 -1.88 4.49
C LEU A 89 7.28 -2.56 3.58
N THR A 90 7.12 -2.02 2.40
CA THR A 90 6.40 -2.63 1.27
C THR A 90 7.40 -3.06 0.19
N ASN A 91 7.21 -4.24 -0.39
CA ASN A 91 8.04 -4.72 -1.51
C ASN A 91 7.21 -5.54 -2.50
N PRO A 92 6.94 -5.05 -3.73
CA PRO A 92 7.41 -3.78 -4.31
C PRO A 92 6.98 -2.57 -3.52
N ASN A 93 7.77 -1.50 -3.60
CA ASN A 93 7.46 -0.24 -2.92
C ASN A 93 6.44 0.61 -3.70
N THR A 94 6.06 1.74 -3.13
CA THR A 94 5.02 2.65 -3.68
C THR A 94 5.42 3.39 -4.96
N VAL A 95 6.66 3.28 -5.40
CA VAL A 95 7.10 3.77 -6.72
C VAL A 95 7.16 2.67 -7.78
N GLY A 96 6.64 1.48 -7.44
CA GLY A 96 6.56 0.34 -8.34
C GLY A 96 7.87 -0.43 -8.51
N ILE A 97 8.80 -0.34 -7.57
CA ILE A 97 10.12 -0.98 -7.65
C ILE A 97 10.25 -2.11 -6.64
N PHE A 98 10.73 -3.26 -7.10
CA PHE A 98 11.08 -4.37 -6.21
C PHE A 98 12.50 -4.14 -5.65
N ASP A 99 12.61 -3.97 -4.34
CA ASP A 99 13.91 -3.81 -3.70
C ASP A 99 14.69 -5.13 -3.73
N LYS A 100 15.72 -5.14 -4.55
CA LYS A 100 16.60 -6.32 -4.77
C LYS A 100 17.43 -6.67 -3.53
N ASN A 101 17.59 -5.71 -2.61
CA ASN A 101 18.39 -5.86 -1.39
C ASN A 101 17.54 -6.32 -0.20
N ILE A 102 16.30 -6.74 -0.42
CA ILE A 102 15.35 -7.04 0.65
C ILE A 102 15.87 -8.02 1.71
N LEU A 103 16.64 -9.03 1.30
CA LEU A 103 17.22 -10.00 2.23
C LEU A 103 18.32 -9.37 3.11
N GLU A 104 19.10 -8.42 2.59
CA GLU A 104 20.08 -7.67 3.38
C GLU A 104 19.37 -6.73 4.35
N ILE A 105 18.32 -6.03 3.88
CA ILE A 105 17.51 -5.11 4.70
C ILE A 105 16.92 -5.85 5.91
N THR A 106 16.22 -6.96 5.67
CA THR A 106 15.57 -7.72 6.75
C THR A 106 16.60 -8.33 7.69
N LYS A 107 17.74 -8.79 7.16
CA LYS A 107 18.84 -9.30 7.98
C LYS A 107 19.42 -8.23 8.91
N LEU A 108 19.67 -7.02 8.43
CA LEU A 108 20.17 -5.91 9.26
C LEU A 108 19.27 -5.63 10.47
N ILE A 109 17.96 -5.71 10.29
CA ILE A 109 17.00 -5.50 11.37
C ILE A 109 16.99 -6.68 12.34
N HIS A 110 17.04 -7.92 11.84
CA HIS A 110 17.09 -9.11 12.68
C HIS A 110 18.38 -9.21 13.48
N ASP A 111 19.50 -8.83 12.90
CA ASP A 111 20.83 -8.88 13.58
C ASP A 111 20.85 -8.00 14.84
N VAL A 112 20.05 -6.94 14.91
CA VAL A 112 19.90 -6.11 16.11
C VAL A 112 18.69 -6.49 16.97
N GLY A 113 17.97 -7.56 16.61
CA GLY A 113 16.81 -8.09 17.36
C GLY A 113 15.49 -7.38 17.11
N GLY A 114 15.40 -6.53 16.07
CA GLY A 114 14.13 -5.96 15.57
C GLY A 114 13.35 -6.97 14.75
N LEU A 115 12.08 -6.66 14.47
CA LEU A 115 11.20 -7.47 13.61
C LEU A 115 10.86 -6.75 12.32
N CYS A 116 10.60 -7.52 11.26
CA CYS A 116 10.26 -6.98 9.94
C CYS A 116 8.75 -7.11 9.68
N TYR A 117 8.11 -5.98 9.45
CA TYR A 117 6.70 -5.89 9.09
C TYR A 117 6.56 -5.59 7.61
N TYR A 118 5.77 -6.40 6.91
CA TYR A 118 5.43 -6.24 5.51
C TYR A 118 4.08 -5.56 5.37
N ASP A 119 4.07 -4.40 4.75
CA ASP A 119 2.84 -3.79 4.27
C ASP A 119 2.40 -4.48 2.97
N GLY A 120 1.47 -5.39 3.10
CA GLY A 120 0.89 -6.17 2.02
C GLY A 120 -0.44 -5.59 1.53
N ALA A 121 -0.65 -4.28 1.67
CA ALA A 121 -1.86 -3.62 1.19
C ALA A 121 -2.12 -3.90 -0.29
N ASN A 122 -1.07 -4.05 -1.09
CA ASN A 122 -1.13 -4.48 -2.48
C ASN A 122 -0.14 -5.62 -2.73
N LEU A 123 -0.65 -6.79 -3.12
CA LEU A 123 0.13 -7.97 -3.50
C LEU A 123 0.08 -8.24 -5.01
N ASN A 124 -0.52 -7.36 -5.81
CA ASN A 124 -0.80 -7.61 -7.23
C ASN A 124 0.43 -8.04 -8.04
N ALA A 125 1.62 -7.58 -7.66
CA ALA A 125 2.85 -7.93 -8.38
C ALA A 125 3.53 -9.23 -7.91
N VAL A 126 3.15 -9.77 -6.73
CA VAL A 126 3.94 -10.84 -6.10
C VAL A 126 3.15 -12.13 -5.83
N MET A 127 1.82 -12.13 -6.04
CA MET A 127 1.00 -13.32 -5.83
C MET A 127 1.49 -14.51 -6.67
N GLY A 128 1.76 -15.62 -6.01
CA GLY A 128 2.25 -16.82 -6.66
C GLY A 128 3.74 -16.80 -7.07
N TRP A 129 4.43 -15.66 -6.94
CA TRP A 129 5.83 -15.47 -7.33
C TRP A 129 6.78 -15.29 -6.14
N ALA A 130 6.41 -14.46 -5.17
CA ALA A 130 7.23 -14.24 -3.98
C ALA A 130 6.37 -14.23 -2.72
N ARG A 131 6.90 -14.77 -1.64
CA ARG A 131 6.20 -14.80 -0.34
C ARG A 131 6.91 -13.87 0.65
N PRO A 132 6.19 -12.97 1.34
CA PRO A 132 6.81 -12.07 2.32
C PRO A 132 7.67 -12.79 3.36
N GLY A 133 7.21 -13.96 3.82
CA GLY A 133 7.97 -14.77 4.78
C GLY A 133 9.33 -15.26 4.26
N ASP A 134 9.49 -15.47 2.96
CA ASP A 134 10.78 -15.88 2.34
C ASP A 134 11.69 -14.67 2.13
N MET A 135 11.15 -13.47 2.07
CA MET A 135 11.89 -12.21 2.05
C MET A 135 12.37 -11.76 3.45
N GLY A 136 12.09 -12.54 4.50
CA GLY A 136 12.52 -12.26 5.87
C GLY A 136 11.51 -11.49 6.72
N PHE A 137 10.28 -11.29 6.25
CA PHE A 137 9.26 -10.61 7.05
C PHE A 137 8.64 -11.53 8.11
N ASP A 138 8.39 -10.97 9.30
CA ASP A 138 7.84 -11.67 10.47
C ASP A 138 6.35 -11.48 10.60
N VAL A 139 5.87 -10.31 10.19
CA VAL A 139 4.46 -9.90 10.23
C VAL A 139 4.07 -9.35 8.87
N VAL A 140 2.86 -9.67 8.43
CA VAL A 140 2.27 -9.12 7.20
C VAL A 140 0.84 -8.72 7.45
N HIS A 141 0.39 -7.59 6.90
CA HIS A 141 -1.03 -7.36 6.71
C HIS A 141 -1.40 -7.45 5.24
N LEU A 142 -2.66 -7.77 4.96
CA LEU A 142 -3.20 -7.83 3.61
C LEU A 142 -4.46 -6.98 3.53
N ASN A 143 -4.76 -6.44 2.34
CA ASN A 143 -6.04 -5.81 2.08
C ASN A 143 -6.88 -6.69 1.15
N LEU A 144 -7.92 -7.34 1.70
CA LEU A 144 -8.80 -8.18 0.88
C LEU A 144 -9.58 -7.35 -0.15
N HIS A 145 -9.84 -6.09 0.17
CA HIS A 145 -10.54 -5.13 -0.69
C HIS A 145 -9.65 -4.49 -1.77
N LYS A 146 -8.42 -4.96 -1.96
CA LYS A 146 -7.54 -4.61 -3.08
C LYS A 146 -7.26 -5.87 -3.90
N THR A 147 -6.19 -6.56 -3.59
CA THR A 147 -5.69 -7.73 -4.32
C THR A 147 -6.69 -8.90 -4.43
N PHE A 148 -7.60 -9.06 -3.46
CA PHE A 148 -8.52 -10.21 -3.41
C PHE A 148 -9.95 -9.88 -3.85
N ALA A 149 -10.14 -8.80 -4.60
CA ALA A 149 -11.38 -8.41 -5.28
C ALA A 149 -12.64 -8.35 -4.38
N THR A 150 -12.48 -8.00 -3.11
CA THR A 150 -13.63 -7.79 -2.22
C THR A 150 -14.05 -6.32 -2.19
N PRO A 151 -15.29 -5.99 -1.79
CA PRO A 151 -15.72 -4.60 -1.73
C PRO A 151 -14.96 -3.79 -0.67
N HIS A 152 -14.70 -2.52 -0.98
CA HIS A 152 -14.18 -1.51 -0.05
C HIS A 152 -15.30 -0.68 0.59
N GLY A 153 -16.31 -0.32 -0.19
CA GLY A 153 -17.51 0.39 0.24
C GLY A 153 -17.28 1.81 0.77
N GLY A 154 -16.15 2.44 0.42
CA GLY A 154 -15.86 3.81 0.87
C GLY A 154 -15.71 3.94 2.40
N GLY A 155 -15.11 2.94 3.06
CA GLY A 155 -14.95 2.87 4.51
C GLY A 155 -15.90 1.86 5.19
N GLY A 156 -16.51 0.97 4.42
CA GLY A 156 -17.43 -0.07 4.88
C GLY A 156 -16.79 -1.45 5.00
N PRO A 157 -17.13 -2.40 4.12
CA PRO A 157 -16.86 -3.82 4.29
C PRO A 157 -15.43 -4.21 3.87
N GLY A 158 -14.40 -3.49 4.28
CA GLY A 158 -13.01 -3.86 4.06
C GLY A 158 -12.56 -5.03 4.95
N SER A 159 -11.32 -5.47 4.77
CA SER A 159 -10.67 -6.43 5.69
C SER A 159 -9.15 -6.29 5.59
N GLY A 160 -8.50 -6.33 6.75
CA GLY A 160 -7.04 -6.20 6.88
C GLY A 160 -6.42 -7.35 7.66
N PRO A 161 -6.48 -8.60 7.16
CA PRO A 161 -5.91 -9.75 7.87
C PRO A 161 -4.43 -9.56 8.19
N ILE A 162 -4.01 -10.13 9.34
CA ILE A 162 -2.60 -10.18 9.72
C ILE A 162 -2.13 -11.62 9.69
N GLY A 163 -0.99 -11.83 9.01
CA GLY A 163 -0.22 -13.06 9.09
C GLY A 163 1.08 -12.86 9.86
N CYS A 164 1.56 -13.91 10.50
CA CYS A 164 2.84 -13.86 11.22
C CYS A 164 3.58 -15.21 11.22
N LYS A 165 4.88 -15.13 11.54
CA LYS A 165 5.72 -16.29 11.80
C LYS A 165 5.24 -17.02 13.06
N ALA A 166 5.53 -18.35 13.15
CA ALA A 166 5.06 -19.23 14.20
C ALA A 166 5.39 -18.73 15.62
N PHE A 167 6.56 -18.14 15.83
CA PHE A 167 6.97 -17.64 17.15
C PHE A 167 6.17 -16.43 17.65
N LEU A 168 5.37 -15.80 16.78
CA LEU A 168 4.50 -14.67 17.12
C LEU A 168 3.03 -15.10 17.34
N GLN A 169 2.68 -16.35 17.05
CA GLN A 169 1.28 -16.79 17.03
C GLN A 169 0.55 -16.60 18.37
N GLU A 170 1.26 -16.77 19.49
CA GLU A 170 0.66 -16.68 20.84
C GLU A 170 0.28 -15.24 21.23
N PHE A 171 0.75 -14.24 20.49
CA PHE A 171 0.42 -12.83 20.70
C PHE A 171 -0.76 -12.35 19.85
N LEU A 172 -1.25 -13.17 18.89
CA LEU A 172 -2.34 -12.77 17.98
C LEU A 172 -3.60 -12.35 18.75
N PRO A 173 -4.36 -11.37 18.23
CA PRO A 173 -5.55 -10.85 18.92
C PRO A 173 -6.71 -11.84 18.89
N GLY A 174 -7.54 -11.76 19.93
CA GLY A 174 -8.80 -12.47 20.01
C GLY A 174 -8.67 -13.98 20.15
N TYR A 175 -9.69 -14.67 19.67
CA TYR A 175 -9.73 -16.12 19.66
C TYR A 175 -9.13 -16.67 18.37
N GLN A 176 -8.37 -17.74 18.50
CA GLN A 176 -7.77 -18.45 17.37
C GLN A 176 -8.45 -19.81 17.21
N VAL A 177 -8.69 -20.19 15.95
CA VAL A 177 -9.21 -21.53 15.65
C VAL A 177 -8.08 -22.53 15.75
N VAL A 178 -8.25 -23.55 16.57
CA VAL A 178 -7.33 -24.69 16.70
C VAL A 178 -8.06 -25.97 16.39
N GLN A 179 -7.41 -26.88 15.68
CA GLN A 179 -7.93 -28.22 15.48
C GLN A 179 -7.59 -29.09 16.69
N LYS A 180 -8.59 -29.78 17.22
CA LYS A 180 -8.46 -30.76 18.29
C LYS A 180 -9.07 -32.08 17.80
N ASP A 181 -8.25 -33.06 17.57
CA ASP A 181 -8.66 -34.36 17.05
C ASP A 181 -9.59 -34.22 15.82
N ASP A 182 -10.86 -34.43 15.98
CA ASP A 182 -11.91 -34.42 14.96
C ASP A 182 -12.80 -33.16 14.96
N TYR A 183 -12.53 -32.17 15.80
CA TYR A 183 -13.28 -30.93 15.86
C TYR A 183 -12.39 -29.69 15.93
N PHE A 184 -12.98 -28.51 15.69
CA PHE A 184 -12.32 -27.21 15.83
C PHE A 184 -12.82 -26.53 17.12
N ASP A 185 -11.89 -25.91 17.83
CA ASP A 185 -12.15 -25.13 19.04
C ASP A 185 -11.61 -23.71 18.92
N LEU A 186 -12.15 -22.82 19.75
CA LEU A 186 -11.74 -21.44 19.85
C LEU A 186 -10.90 -21.22 21.10
N VAL A 187 -9.63 -20.94 20.95
CA VAL A 187 -8.69 -20.74 22.05
C VAL A 187 -8.17 -19.31 22.03
N ARG A 188 -8.12 -18.67 23.17
CA ARG A 188 -7.42 -17.43 23.40
C ARG A 188 -6.08 -17.72 24.06
N TYR A 189 -5.01 -17.23 23.47
CA TYR A 189 -3.69 -17.35 24.06
C TYR A 189 -3.52 -16.37 25.23
N GLU A 190 -2.81 -16.78 26.28
CA GLU A 190 -2.56 -15.95 27.47
C GLU A 190 -1.77 -14.68 27.15
N LYS A 191 -0.83 -14.78 26.19
CA LYS A 191 0.01 -13.65 25.74
C LYS A 191 -0.64 -12.79 24.67
N SER A 192 -1.89 -13.11 24.26
CA SER A 192 -2.63 -12.26 23.31
C SER A 192 -2.75 -10.85 23.87
N TYR A 193 -2.46 -9.87 23.03
CA TYR A 193 -2.61 -8.46 23.43
C TYR A 193 -4.07 -7.98 23.52
N GLY A 194 -5.03 -8.86 23.29
CA GLY A 194 -6.46 -8.56 23.45
C GLY A 194 -7.24 -8.68 22.15
N MET A 195 -8.38 -8.02 22.06
CA MET A 195 -9.21 -7.96 20.86
C MET A 195 -9.05 -6.58 20.23
N VAL A 196 -8.92 -6.51 18.90
CA VAL A 196 -8.85 -5.24 18.14
C VAL A 196 -10.19 -4.87 17.55
N LYS A 197 -11.10 -5.82 17.42
CA LYS A 197 -12.47 -5.65 16.95
C LYS A 197 -13.35 -6.73 17.55
N GLU A 198 -14.64 -6.45 17.68
CA GLU A 198 -15.65 -7.44 17.99
C GLU A 198 -15.76 -8.50 16.90
N PHE A 199 -16.20 -9.68 17.24
CA PHE A 199 -16.37 -10.84 16.38
C PHE A 199 -15.00 -11.29 15.77
N TYR A 200 -15.04 -12.04 14.69
CA TYR A 200 -13.86 -12.64 14.02
C TYR A 200 -13.48 -11.93 12.74
N GLY A 201 -13.80 -10.66 12.60
CA GLY A 201 -13.62 -9.86 11.40
C GLY A 201 -14.87 -9.86 10.51
N HIS A 202 -14.70 -9.43 9.27
CA HIS A 202 -15.79 -9.34 8.29
C HIS A 202 -15.96 -10.68 7.54
N PHE A 203 -16.66 -11.62 8.14
CA PHE A 203 -16.76 -13.00 7.65
C PHE A 203 -17.14 -13.11 6.17
N LEU A 204 -18.18 -12.37 5.71
CA LEU A 204 -18.62 -12.42 4.33
C LEU A 204 -17.57 -11.86 3.35
N VAL A 205 -16.76 -10.90 3.77
CA VAL A 205 -15.64 -10.36 2.97
C VAL A 205 -14.55 -11.44 2.83
N VAL A 206 -14.22 -12.12 3.93
CA VAL A 206 -13.27 -13.24 3.90
C VAL A 206 -13.77 -14.37 3.00
N LEU A 207 -15.06 -14.70 3.05
CA LEU A 207 -15.67 -15.71 2.18
C LEU A 207 -15.61 -15.32 0.70
N LYS A 208 -15.81 -14.03 0.36
CA LYS A 208 -15.64 -13.53 -1.00
C LYS A 208 -14.19 -13.66 -1.48
N ALA A 209 -13.22 -13.30 -0.64
CA ALA A 209 -11.80 -13.47 -0.97
C ALA A 209 -11.45 -14.94 -1.18
N LEU A 210 -11.99 -15.85 -0.34
CA LEU A 210 -11.81 -17.29 -0.53
C LEU A 210 -12.38 -17.76 -1.86
N ALA A 211 -13.59 -17.33 -2.23
CA ALA A 211 -14.19 -17.66 -3.51
C ALA A 211 -13.35 -17.16 -4.70
N TYR A 212 -12.81 -15.95 -4.62
CA TYR A 212 -11.88 -15.40 -5.62
C TYR A 212 -10.63 -16.28 -5.78
N VAL A 213 -9.95 -16.61 -4.67
CA VAL A 213 -8.76 -17.46 -4.69
C VAL A 213 -9.06 -18.86 -5.25
N MET A 214 -10.20 -19.46 -4.86
CA MET A 214 -10.63 -20.76 -5.38
C MET A 214 -10.98 -20.73 -6.86
N THR A 215 -11.54 -19.63 -7.35
CA THR A 215 -11.89 -19.46 -8.77
C THR A 215 -10.65 -19.36 -9.64
N LEU A 216 -9.66 -18.60 -9.23
CA LEU A 216 -8.41 -18.44 -9.99
C LEU A 216 -7.52 -19.67 -9.90
N GLY A 217 -7.48 -20.31 -8.73
CA GLY A 217 -6.55 -21.40 -8.47
C GLY A 217 -5.09 -20.94 -8.47
N LYS A 218 -4.17 -21.88 -8.41
CA LYS A 218 -2.73 -21.61 -8.35
C LYS A 218 -2.22 -20.90 -9.60
N GLU A 219 -2.64 -21.40 -10.76
CA GLU A 219 -2.19 -20.88 -12.06
C GLU A 219 -2.75 -19.48 -12.31
N GLY A 220 -4.06 -19.28 -12.13
CA GLY A 220 -4.71 -17.99 -12.37
C GLY A 220 -4.22 -16.88 -11.44
N ILE A 221 -3.86 -17.18 -10.18
CA ILE A 221 -3.26 -16.21 -9.27
C ILE A 221 -1.90 -15.71 -9.78
N SER A 222 -1.03 -16.64 -10.22
CA SER A 222 0.29 -16.29 -10.77
C SER A 222 0.18 -15.55 -12.10
N GLU A 223 -0.79 -15.92 -12.94
CA GLU A 223 -1.08 -15.26 -14.22
C GLU A 223 -1.61 -13.84 -13.99
N ALA A 224 -2.51 -13.63 -13.04
CA ALA A 224 -3.01 -12.31 -12.67
C ALA A 224 -1.87 -11.36 -12.29
N SER A 225 -0.94 -11.80 -11.42
CA SER A 225 0.25 -11.01 -11.06
C SER A 225 1.16 -10.72 -12.26
N ALA A 226 1.43 -11.70 -13.09
CA ALA A 226 2.26 -11.52 -14.29
C ALA A 226 1.64 -10.50 -15.26
N ASN A 227 0.32 -10.58 -15.47
CA ASN A 227 -0.40 -9.66 -16.34
C ASN A 227 -0.43 -8.23 -15.75
N ALA A 228 -0.60 -8.07 -14.44
CA ALA A 228 -0.53 -6.76 -13.81
C ALA A 228 0.83 -6.08 -14.05
N VAL A 229 1.93 -6.82 -13.89
CA VAL A 229 3.28 -6.32 -14.16
C VAL A 229 3.50 -6.03 -15.65
N LEU A 230 3.02 -6.90 -16.54
CA LEU A 230 3.12 -6.71 -17.99
C LEU A 230 2.38 -5.43 -18.40
N ASN A 231 1.14 -5.26 -17.96
CA ASN A 231 0.30 -4.12 -18.29
C ASN A 231 0.92 -2.79 -17.81
N ALA A 232 1.45 -2.75 -16.59
CA ALA A 232 2.13 -1.58 -16.06
C ALA A 232 3.36 -1.19 -16.92
N ASN A 233 4.20 -2.17 -17.27
CA ASN A 233 5.36 -1.93 -18.11
C ASN A 233 5.00 -1.52 -19.53
N TYR A 234 3.95 -2.09 -20.11
CA TYR A 234 3.43 -1.69 -21.42
C TYR A 234 3.01 -0.22 -21.41
N MET A 235 2.14 0.19 -20.48
CA MET A 235 1.69 1.57 -20.39
C MET A 235 2.84 2.54 -20.08
N LYS A 236 3.75 2.17 -19.15
CA LYS A 236 4.93 2.97 -18.84
C LYS A 236 5.78 3.23 -20.07
N GLN A 237 6.08 2.20 -20.87
CA GLN A 237 6.88 2.32 -22.08
C GLN A 237 6.22 3.24 -23.11
N GLU A 238 4.93 3.07 -23.34
CA GLU A 238 4.17 3.85 -24.32
C GLU A 238 3.97 5.32 -23.91
N LEU A 239 4.05 5.63 -22.62
CA LEU A 239 3.90 6.99 -22.09
C LEU A 239 5.26 7.70 -21.88
N SER A 240 6.36 6.98 -21.90
CA SER A 240 7.70 7.50 -21.56
C SER A 240 8.24 8.53 -22.56
N ASP A 241 7.69 8.61 -23.77
CA ASP A 241 8.02 9.63 -24.78
C ASP A 241 7.34 10.99 -24.51
N THR A 242 6.34 11.01 -23.65
CA THR A 242 5.47 12.16 -23.38
C THR A 242 5.60 12.65 -21.94
N PHE A 243 5.67 11.72 -20.98
CA PHE A 243 5.71 12.01 -19.56
C PHE A 243 7.06 11.65 -18.93
N ASN A 244 7.47 12.44 -17.95
CA ASN A 244 8.66 12.14 -17.16
C ASN A 244 8.33 10.98 -16.19
N MET A 245 8.97 9.83 -16.38
CA MET A 245 8.90 8.74 -15.44
C MET A 245 9.77 9.03 -14.22
N ALA A 246 9.24 8.84 -13.01
CA ALA A 246 9.98 9.12 -11.79
C ALA A 246 11.23 8.24 -11.65
N TYR A 247 11.16 7.02 -12.16
CA TYR A 247 12.28 6.07 -12.17
C TYR A 247 12.35 5.35 -13.51
N ASP A 248 13.58 5.13 -13.98
CA ASP A 248 13.85 4.37 -15.20
C ASP A 248 13.70 2.85 -15.01
N GLY A 249 13.84 2.10 -16.11
CA GLY A 249 13.84 0.64 -16.08
C GLY A 249 12.45 0.01 -15.92
N ILE A 250 12.45 -1.27 -15.59
CA ILE A 250 11.25 -2.09 -15.43
C ILE A 250 10.58 -1.75 -14.10
N CYS A 251 9.26 -1.53 -14.13
CA CYS A 251 8.44 -1.44 -12.93
C CYS A 251 7.76 -2.78 -12.61
N MET A 252 7.21 -2.89 -11.42
CA MET A 252 6.32 -3.98 -11.05
C MET A 252 4.88 -3.67 -11.53
N HIS A 253 3.88 -3.74 -10.67
CA HIS A 253 2.46 -3.57 -11.03
C HIS A 253 2.01 -2.13 -11.23
N GLU A 254 2.83 -1.16 -10.86
CA GLU A 254 2.54 0.27 -10.93
C GLU A 254 3.78 1.05 -11.31
N PHE A 255 3.59 2.28 -11.79
CA PHE A 255 4.65 3.24 -12.05
C PHE A 255 4.20 4.66 -11.72
N VAL A 256 5.15 5.54 -11.49
CA VAL A 256 4.88 6.94 -11.13
C VAL A 256 5.43 7.88 -12.21
N MET A 257 4.58 8.79 -12.65
CA MET A 257 4.95 9.91 -13.52
C MET A 257 5.07 11.18 -12.68
N SER A 258 6.07 12.01 -12.97
CA SER A 258 6.18 13.37 -12.41
C SER A 258 5.66 14.39 -13.42
N LEU A 259 4.73 15.22 -12.99
CA LEU A 259 4.23 16.35 -13.77
C LEU A 259 4.85 17.68 -13.32
N GLU A 260 5.96 17.64 -12.58
CA GLU A 260 6.65 18.83 -12.07
C GLU A 260 7.00 19.83 -13.17
N GLN A 261 7.50 19.32 -14.30
CA GLN A 261 7.83 20.16 -15.46
C GLN A 261 6.59 20.83 -16.07
N LEU A 262 5.48 20.07 -16.20
CA LEU A 262 4.20 20.59 -16.70
C LEU A 262 3.65 21.69 -15.78
N LYS A 263 3.77 21.48 -14.47
CA LYS A 263 3.40 22.47 -13.47
C LYS A 263 4.27 23.72 -13.54
N HIS A 264 5.57 23.56 -13.69
CA HIS A 264 6.52 24.67 -13.78
C HIS A 264 6.28 25.54 -15.03
N ASP A 265 6.16 24.90 -16.21
CA ASP A 265 6.14 25.61 -17.49
C ASP A 265 4.76 26.14 -17.88
N TYR A 266 3.70 25.42 -17.54
CA TYR A 266 2.32 25.70 -17.96
C TYR A 266 1.35 25.93 -16.80
N ASN A 267 1.83 25.86 -15.56
CA ASN A 267 1.01 25.94 -14.34
C ASN A 267 -0.09 24.86 -14.24
N VAL A 268 0.02 23.75 -14.98
CA VAL A 268 -0.92 22.63 -14.96
C VAL A 268 -0.42 21.57 -13.97
N SER A 269 -1.21 21.31 -12.92
CA SER A 269 -0.88 20.38 -11.84
C SER A 269 -1.33 18.94 -12.13
N ALA A 270 -0.86 18.00 -11.31
CA ALA A 270 -1.35 16.62 -11.32
C ALA A 270 -2.88 16.56 -11.08
N LEU A 271 -3.42 17.43 -10.22
CA LEU A 271 -4.87 17.56 -10.01
C LEU A 271 -5.60 17.99 -11.30
N ASP A 272 -5.05 18.93 -12.07
CA ASP A 272 -5.68 19.38 -13.30
C ASP A 272 -5.75 18.26 -14.34
N VAL A 273 -4.68 17.49 -14.48
CA VAL A 273 -4.65 16.32 -15.37
C VAL A 273 -5.63 15.24 -14.88
N ALA A 274 -5.67 14.94 -13.59
CA ALA A 274 -6.62 13.97 -13.02
C ALA A 274 -8.08 14.41 -13.23
N LYS A 275 -8.38 15.71 -13.09
CA LYS A 275 -9.72 16.25 -13.35
C LYS A 275 -10.10 16.17 -14.84
N ALA A 276 -9.14 16.38 -15.74
CA ALA A 276 -9.37 16.24 -17.18
C ALA A 276 -9.73 14.79 -17.56
N MET A 277 -9.12 13.79 -16.93
CA MET A 277 -9.42 12.37 -17.20
C MET A 277 -10.90 12.01 -16.96
N LEU A 278 -11.57 12.66 -16.03
CA LEU A 278 -12.99 12.44 -15.76
C LEU A 278 -13.87 12.74 -16.98
N ASP A 279 -13.50 13.72 -17.80
CA ASP A 279 -14.24 14.07 -19.02
C ASP A 279 -14.16 12.99 -20.11
N TYR A 280 -13.12 12.16 -20.04
CA TYR A 280 -12.93 11.00 -20.91
C TYR A 280 -13.44 9.69 -20.31
N GLY A 281 -14.04 9.74 -19.13
CA GLY A 281 -14.57 8.55 -18.44
C GLY A 281 -13.50 7.63 -17.85
N ILE A 282 -12.26 8.13 -17.70
CA ILE A 282 -11.18 7.41 -17.04
C ILE A 282 -11.19 7.72 -15.54
N HIS A 283 -11.09 6.67 -14.72
CA HIS A 283 -10.86 6.83 -13.29
C HIS A 283 -9.45 7.42 -13.08
N PRO A 284 -9.33 8.60 -12.43
CA PRO A 284 -8.03 9.22 -12.26
C PRO A 284 -7.08 8.37 -11.41
N PRO A 285 -5.79 8.34 -11.75
CA PRO A 285 -4.80 7.68 -10.91
C PRO A 285 -4.60 8.43 -9.58
N THR A 286 -3.94 7.79 -8.63
CA THR A 286 -3.54 8.44 -7.38
C THR A 286 -2.59 9.59 -7.67
N MET A 287 -2.90 10.77 -7.14
CA MET A 287 -2.09 11.98 -7.32
C MET A 287 -1.41 12.40 -6.01
N TYR A 288 -0.29 13.14 -6.16
CA TYR A 288 0.51 13.64 -5.02
C TYR A 288 1.04 12.55 -4.10
N PHE A 289 1.13 11.34 -4.59
CA PHE A 289 1.68 10.19 -3.88
C PHE A 289 2.44 9.29 -4.87
N PRO A 290 3.58 8.72 -4.46
CA PRO A 290 4.28 8.90 -3.18
C PRO A 290 4.91 10.28 -3.03
N LEU A 291 5.08 10.75 -1.76
CA LEU A 291 5.50 12.12 -1.44
C LEU A 291 6.91 12.48 -1.92
N ILE A 292 7.74 11.50 -2.21
CA ILE A 292 9.10 11.68 -2.75
C ILE A 292 9.12 12.08 -4.23
N VAL A 293 7.98 12.05 -4.91
CA VAL A 293 7.84 12.47 -6.32
C VAL A 293 6.94 13.70 -6.39
N HIS A 294 7.47 14.82 -6.89
CA HIS A 294 6.71 16.06 -7.05
C HIS A 294 5.69 15.94 -8.18
N GLU A 295 4.47 16.49 -7.95
CA GLU A 295 3.35 16.41 -8.89
C GLU A 295 3.14 14.98 -9.44
N ALA A 296 3.16 14.02 -8.53
CA ALA A 296 3.07 12.60 -8.85
C ALA A 296 1.70 12.20 -9.39
N LEU A 297 1.70 11.36 -10.42
CA LEU A 297 0.58 10.50 -10.82
C LEU A 297 1.03 9.04 -10.77
N MET A 298 0.44 8.25 -9.89
CA MET A 298 0.72 6.81 -9.76
C MET A 298 -0.30 6.03 -10.58
N VAL A 299 0.18 5.29 -11.57
CA VAL A 299 -0.66 4.52 -12.50
C VAL A 299 -0.52 3.02 -12.22
N GLU A 300 -1.65 2.37 -11.96
CA GLU A 300 -1.77 0.92 -11.81
C GLU A 300 -2.90 0.43 -12.72
N PRO A 301 -2.57 -0.10 -13.92
CA PRO A 301 -3.60 -0.56 -14.87
C PRO A 301 -4.28 -1.84 -14.44
N THR A 302 -3.66 -2.61 -13.54
CA THR A 302 -4.08 -3.93 -13.08
C THR A 302 -4.09 -5.02 -14.18
N GLU A 303 -4.38 -6.25 -13.79
CA GLU A 303 -4.53 -7.39 -14.71
C GLU A 303 -5.87 -7.40 -15.46
N THR A 304 -6.83 -6.59 -15.00
CA THR A 304 -8.19 -6.58 -15.54
C THR A 304 -8.30 -5.80 -16.84
N GLU A 305 -7.33 -4.94 -17.15
CA GLU A 305 -7.35 -4.11 -18.34
C GLU A 305 -6.80 -4.88 -19.55
N GLY A 306 -7.60 -4.93 -20.62
CA GLY A 306 -7.15 -5.48 -21.89
C GLY A 306 -6.31 -4.47 -22.70
N LYS A 307 -5.57 -4.97 -23.69
CA LYS A 307 -4.69 -4.13 -24.51
C LYS A 307 -5.43 -2.95 -25.17
N ALA A 308 -6.65 -3.16 -25.67
CA ALA A 308 -7.42 -2.12 -26.35
C ALA A 308 -7.79 -0.97 -25.39
N GLN A 309 -8.16 -1.28 -24.14
CA GLN A 309 -8.47 -0.28 -23.11
C GLN A 309 -7.21 0.50 -22.71
N MET A 310 -6.07 -0.18 -22.59
CA MET A 310 -4.79 0.49 -22.32
C MET A 310 -4.37 1.39 -23.47
N ASP A 311 -4.51 0.95 -24.73
CA ASP A 311 -4.19 1.77 -25.91
C ASP A 311 -5.07 3.03 -25.97
N GLU A 312 -6.35 2.92 -25.63
CA GLU A 312 -7.26 4.06 -25.53
C GLU A 312 -6.85 5.00 -24.39
N ALA A 313 -6.55 4.46 -23.21
CA ALA A 313 -6.07 5.27 -22.08
C ALA A 313 -4.77 6.01 -22.43
N ILE A 314 -3.78 5.34 -23.03
CA ILE A 314 -2.52 5.95 -23.47
C ILE A 314 -2.78 7.13 -24.42
N LYS A 315 -3.68 6.94 -25.38
CA LYS A 315 -4.07 8.02 -26.33
C LYS A 315 -4.67 9.22 -25.56
N ILE A 316 -5.54 8.98 -24.61
CA ILE A 316 -6.16 10.02 -23.79
C ILE A 316 -5.13 10.74 -22.93
N TYR A 317 -4.20 10.03 -22.28
CA TYR A 317 -3.11 10.65 -21.53
C TYR A 317 -2.30 11.62 -22.42
N LYS A 318 -1.92 11.19 -23.62
CA LYS A 318 -1.16 12.02 -24.57
C LYS A 318 -1.98 13.21 -25.08
N GLU A 319 -3.29 13.06 -25.29
CA GLU A 319 -4.19 14.14 -25.69
C GLU A 319 -4.34 15.19 -24.57
N ILE A 320 -4.51 14.76 -23.31
CA ILE A 320 -4.57 15.65 -22.15
C ILE A 320 -3.24 16.41 -22.02
N TYR A 321 -2.10 15.74 -22.16
CA TYR A 321 -0.78 16.38 -22.09
C TYR A 321 -0.61 17.44 -23.19
N LYS A 322 -1.03 17.13 -24.40
CA LYS A 322 -1.04 18.08 -25.51
C LYS A 322 -1.93 19.29 -25.22
N THR A 323 -3.14 19.06 -24.70
CA THR A 323 -4.07 20.13 -24.31
C THR A 323 -3.47 21.01 -23.21
N ALA A 324 -2.78 20.43 -22.24
CA ALA A 324 -2.12 21.15 -21.17
C ALA A 324 -1.04 22.12 -21.67
N ILE A 325 -0.36 21.80 -22.77
CA ILE A 325 0.64 22.66 -23.41
C ILE A 325 -0.02 23.71 -24.32
N GLU A 326 -0.99 23.32 -25.15
CA GLU A 326 -1.59 24.18 -26.16
C GLU A 326 -2.63 25.14 -25.58
N ASN A 327 -3.35 24.74 -24.53
CA ASN A 327 -4.40 25.54 -23.88
C ASN A 327 -4.45 25.24 -22.36
N PRO A 328 -3.46 25.70 -21.59
CA PRO A 328 -3.39 25.42 -20.16
C PRO A 328 -4.59 25.96 -19.36
N ASP A 329 -5.20 27.07 -19.81
CA ASP A 329 -6.33 27.69 -19.10
C ASP A 329 -7.54 26.77 -19.03
N ILE A 330 -7.84 25.99 -20.07
CA ILE A 330 -8.97 25.05 -20.05
C ILE A 330 -8.76 23.92 -19.04
N MET A 331 -7.50 23.55 -18.77
CA MET A 331 -7.18 22.52 -17.79
C MET A 331 -7.66 22.88 -16.38
N HIS A 332 -7.69 24.19 -16.06
CA HIS A 332 -8.15 24.67 -14.77
C HIS A 332 -9.70 24.65 -14.62
N GLU A 333 -10.40 24.58 -15.75
CA GLU A 333 -11.86 24.50 -15.76
C GLU A 333 -12.40 23.06 -15.76
N MET A 334 -11.57 22.10 -16.20
CA MET A 334 -11.93 20.68 -16.25
C MET A 334 -12.19 20.11 -14.84
N PRO A 335 -13.14 19.16 -14.68
CA PRO A 335 -13.94 18.50 -15.73
C PRO A 335 -15.08 19.40 -16.23
N LEU A 336 -15.38 19.32 -17.53
CA LEU A 336 -16.43 20.12 -18.18
C LEU A 336 -17.75 19.35 -18.33
N ASN A 337 -17.67 18.03 -18.51
CA ASN A 337 -18.79 17.17 -18.89
C ASN A 337 -19.42 16.40 -17.73
N THR A 338 -18.87 16.53 -16.53
CA THR A 338 -19.41 15.86 -15.32
C THR A 338 -20.55 16.69 -14.69
N VAL A 339 -21.45 16.01 -13.98
CA VAL A 339 -22.57 16.67 -13.27
C VAL A 339 -22.07 17.67 -12.22
N VAL A 340 -20.97 17.32 -11.54
CA VAL A 340 -20.29 18.18 -10.57
C VAL A 340 -18.92 18.50 -11.11
N ARG A 341 -18.59 19.77 -11.19
CA ARG A 341 -17.25 20.24 -11.59
C ARG A 341 -16.29 20.25 -10.41
N ARG A 342 -15.41 21.23 -10.31
CA ARG A 342 -14.48 21.37 -9.19
C ARG A 342 -15.21 21.74 -7.92
N LEU A 343 -14.90 21.07 -6.84
CA LEU A 343 -15.40 21.35 -5.50
C LEU A 343 -14.44 22.29 -4.78
N ASP A 344 -14.98 23.12 -3.87
CA ASP A 344 -14.15 23.87 -2.93
C ASP A 344 -13.72 22.96 -1.77
N GLU A 345 -12.67 22.18 -2.01
CA GLU A 345 -12.14 21.21 -1.05
C GLU A 345 -11.60 21.92 0.21
N VAL A 346 -11.06 23.14 0.04
CA VAL A 346 -10.55 23.94 1.16
C VAL A 346 -11.68 24.36 2.09
N LEU A 347 -12.79 24.86 1.52
CA LEU A 347 -13.97 25.24 2.31
C LEU A 347 -14.59 24.01 2.98
N ALA A 348 -14.71 22.88 2.25
CA ALA A 348 -15.24 21.64 2.79
C ALA A 348 -14.41 21.11 3.97
N ALA A 349 -13.07 21.21 3.90
CA ALA A 349 -12.19 20.79 5.00
C ALA A 349 -12.23 21.76 6.20
N ARG A 350 -12.27 23.08 5.95
CA ARG A 350 -12.20 24.09 7.02
C ARG A 350 -13.53 24.38 7.70
N LYS A 351 -14.64 24.24 6.96
CA LYS A 351 -16.00 24.53 7.44
C LYS A 351 -16.96 23.43 7.01
N PRO A 352 -16.80 22.19 7.48
CA PRO A 352 -17.64 21.07 7.06
C PRO A 352 -19.09 21.28 7.52
N ILE A 353 -20.04 21.02 6.62
CA ILE A 353 -21.48 20.94 6.97
C ILE A 353 -21.76 19.51 7.41
N LEU A 354 -21.88 19.29 8.72
CA LEU A 354 -22.00 17.96 9.32
C LEU A 354 -23.45 17.47 9.46
N ARG A 355 -24.43 18.30 9.13
CA ARG A 355 -25.85 17.95 9.20
C ARG A 355 -26.56 18.34 7.92
N TYR A 356 -27.41 17.44 7.43
CA TYR A 356 -28.31 17.76 6.35
C TYR A 356 -29.29 18.84 6.81
N GLN A 357 -29.47 19.90 6.01
CA GLN A 357 -30.49 20.92 6.16
C GLN A 357 -31.34 20.85 4.90
N ALA A 358 -32.62 20.52 5.08
CA ALA A 358 -33.59 20.60 3.97
C ALA A 358 -33.75 22.06 3.56
N GLU A 359 -33.72 22.34 2.26
CA GLU A 359 -34.04 23.63 1.68
C GLU A 359 -35.54 23.92 1.77
#